data_1a69928c8d1efdc1e0d91aeacaf74952
#
_entry.id   1a69928c8d1efdc1e0d91aeacaf74952
#
_cell.length_a   1.000
_cell.length_b   1.000
_cell.length_c   1.000
_cell.angle_alpha   90.00
_cell.angle_beta   90.00
_cell.angle_gamma   90.00
#
_symmetry.space_group_name_H-M   'P 1'
#
loop_
_entity.id
_entity.type
_entity.pdbx_description
1 polymer ?
#
loop_
_entity_poly.entity_id
_entity_poly.type
_entity_poly.pdbx_seq_one_letter_code
_entity_poly.pdbx_strand_id
1 'polypeptide(L)'
;MNLFKRSRKHINIVLLGLTAIITSGLVTAEESTAAVGSISELQTVLSENSIVRGEFTQTRNMEMFAQPLTSQGTFLLDKSNGLLWTQTTPFPVNLVLTDNKLSQRFADQPAKIITDKENPMAFYFSHIFLSVFHGDTQKLQDQFSLSFQPATVQSSDENTGSWTLTLKPKSAPMNAVFEAITLQGNGDIERIELKEIRGDSTVIEFSQLSHQPEVLSDAEAQQFQL
;
A
#
# COMPACT_ATOMS: atom_id res chain seq x y z
N MET A 1 -6.33 80.67 -47.82
CA MET A 1 -5.17 81.35 -48.40
C MET A 1 -4.01 80.35 -48.28
N ASN A 2 -3.66 79.92 -49.47
CA ASN A 2 -2.32 79.25 -49.82
C ASN A 2 -1.86 78.03 -49.07
N LEU A 3 -1.87 76.93 -49.79
CA LEU A 3 -0.84 76.40 -50.72
C LEU A 3 0.43 75.84 -49.99
N PHE A 4 0.75 74.62 -50.07
CA PHE A 4 1.58 73.88 -51.02
C PHE A 4 1.86 72.46 -50.50
N LYS A 5 1.33 71.44 -51.14
CA LYS A 5 1.99 70.36 -51.87
C LYS A 5 3.47 70.15 -51.61
N ARG A 6 3.84 68.94 -51.12
CA ARG A 6 4.81 68.14 -51.83
C ARG A 6 4.84 66.64 -51.31
N SER A 7 4.58 65.82 -52.28
CA SER A 7 4.84 64.40 -52.40
C SER A 7 6.29 64.09 -52.19
N ARG A 8 6.59 62.97 -51.51
CA ARG A 8 7.68 62.09 -51.89
C ARG A 8 7.44 60.66 -51.39
N LYS A 9 7.47 59.83 -52.33
CA LYS A 9 7.42 58.38 -52.44
C LYS A 9 8.54 57.65 -51.68
N HIS A 10 8.27 56.38 -51.54
CA HIS A 10 9.21 55.21 -51.39
C HIS A 10 9.67 54.97 -49.97
N ILE A 11 9.72 53.76 -49.41
CA ILE A 11 10.02 52.41 -49.94
C ILE A 11 9.44 51.43 -48.99
N ASN A 12 8.75 50.39 -49.48
CA ASN A 12 8.39 49.21 -48.78
C ASN A 12 9.64 48.39 -48.41
N ILE A 13 9.85 48.13 -47.14
CA ILE A 13 10.70 47.01 -46.69
C ILE A 13 9.78 46.10 -45.87
N VAL A 14 9.41 45.02 -46.51
CA VAL A 14 8.75 43.88 -45.85
C VAL A 14 9.84 43.14 -45.10
N LEU A 15 9.89 43.34 -43.77
CA LEU A 15 10.72 42.50 -42.92
C LEU A 15 9.84 41.36 -42.41
N LEU A 16 9.97 40.22 -43.02
CA LEU A 16 9.34 38.95 -42.62
C LEU A 16 10.05 38.48 -41.33
N GLY A 17 9.51 38.85 -40.19
CA GLY A 17 9.93 38.34 -38.90
C GLY A 17 9.35 36.93 -38.68
N LEU A 18 10.22 35.90 -38.86
CA LEU A 18 9.92 34.52 -38.55
C LEU A 18 9.90 34.35 -37.04
N THR A 19 8.74 34.50 -36.42
CA THR A 19 8.56 34.16 -34.99
C THR A 19 8.46 32.64 -34.86
N ALA A 20 9.57 31.99 -34.53
CA ALA A 20 9.59 30.60 -34.13
C ALA A 20 8.91 30.49 -32.74
N ILE A 21 7.68 30.03 -32.72
CA ILE A 21 6.99 29.65 -31.50
C ILE A 21 7.60 28.29 -31.08
N ILE A 22 8.54 28.34 -30.13
CA ILE A 22 9.02 27.16 -29.44
C ILE A 22 7.91 26.77 -28.44
N THR A 23 7.01 25.88 -28.85
CA THR A 23 6.12 25.19 -27.92
C THR A 23 6.98 24.18 -27.17
N SER A 24 7.44 24.59 -25.97
CA SER A 24 7.99 23.65 -24.99
C SER A 24 6.85 22.74 -24.53
N GLY A 25 6.72 21.61 -25.17
CA GLY A 25 5.89 20.53 -24.68
C GLY A 25 6.45 20.11 -23.32
N LEU A 26 5.70 20.36 -22.26
CA LEU A 26 5.88 19.67 -21.00
C LEU A 26 5.62 18.19 -21.24
N VAL A 27 6.69 17.42 -21.46
CA VAL A 27 6.65 15.97 -21.37
C VAL A 27 6.49 15.69 -19.87
N THR A 28 5.27 15.50 -19.42
CA THR A 28 5.01 14.81 -18.17
C THR A 28 5.51 13.38 -18.40
N ALA A 29 6.65 13.04 -17.82
CA ALA A 29 7.05 11.66 -17.69
C ALA A 29 5.97 11.02 -16.77
N GLU A 30 5.05 10.26 -17.36
CA GLU A 30 4.34 9.24 -16.62
C GLU A 30 5.42 8.29 -16.12
N GLU A 31 5.65 8.24 -14.81
CA GLU A 31 6.40 7.16 -14.18
C GLU A 31 5.63 5.87 -14.49
N SER A 32 6.07 5.21 -15.55
CA SER A 32 5.65 3.85 -15.85
C SER A 32 6.23 2.99 -14.72
N THR A 33 5.42 2.68 -13.71
CA THR A 33 5.76 1.66 -12.74
C THR A 33 6.01 0.37 -13.52
N ALA A 34 7.26 -0.05 -13.57
CA ALA A 34 7.63 -1.27 -14.27
C ALA A 34 6.84 -2.43 -13.64
N ALA A 35 6.15 -3.21 -14.46
CA ALA A 35 5.35 -4.32 -13.99
C ALA A 35 6.23 -5.32 -13.23
N VAL A 36 5.86 -5.66 -12.01
CA VAL A 36 6.59 -6.62 -11.16
C VAL A 36 6.49 -8.00 -11.79
N GLY A 37 7.59 -8.51 -12.31
CA GLY A 37 7.66 -9.76 -13.09
C GLY A 37 8.16 -10.98 -12.31
N SER A 38 8.68 -10.77 -11.09
CA SER A 38 9.26 -11.85 -10.28
C SER A 38 9.15 -11.58 -8.77
N ILE A 39 9.27 -12.63 -7.95
CA ILE A 39 9.31 -12.50 -6.48
C ILE A 39 10.49 -11.61 -6.03
N SER A 40 11.63 -11.69 -6.73
CA SER A 40 12.80 -10.87 -6.40
C SER A 40 12.55 -9.39 -6.66
N GLU A 41 11.89 -9.06 -7.75
CA GLU A 41 11.48 -7.68 -8.04
C GLU A 41 10.43 -7.21 -7.04
N LEU A 42 9.44 -8.04 -6.70
CA LEU A 42 8.46 -7.73 -5.65
C LEU A 42 9.15 -7.41 -4.33
N GLN A 43 10.14 -8.22 -3.92
CA GLN A 43 10.92 -7.94 -2.72
C GLN A 43 11.60 -6.58 -2.79
N THR A 44 12.22 -6.25 -3.92
CA THR A 44 12.88 -4.95 -4.11
C THR A 44 11.88 -3.81 -3.96
N VAL A 45 10.78 -3.86 -4.70
CA VAL A 45 9.73 -2.82 -4.68
C VAL A 45 9.14 -2.64 -3.28
N LEU A 46 8.75 -3.72 -2.61
CA LEU A 46 8.21 -3.64 -1.24
C LEU A 46 9.27 -3.17 -0.22
N SER A 47 10.57 -3.33 -0.50
CA SER A 47 11.65 -2.90 0.39
C SER A 47 12.07 -1.43 0.22
N GLU A 48 11.71 -0.78 -0.87
CA GLU A 48 12.13 0.59 -1.18
C GLU A 48 11.63 1.62 -0.15
N ASN A 49 10.36 1.51 0.23
CA ASN A 49 9.74 2.45 1.14
C ASN A 49 9.80 1.96 2.59
N SER A 50 10.29 2.80 3.49
CA SER A 50 10.33 2.50 4.94
C SER A 50 8.99 2.73 5.63
N ILE A 51 8.16 3.59 5.07
CA ILE A 51 6.86 3.97 5.63
C ILE A 51 5.78 3.85 4.57
N VAL A 52 4.66 3.24 4.95
CA VAL A 52 3.43 3.19 4.15
C VAL A 52 2.26 3.63 5.02
N ARG A 53 1.51 4.62 4.55
CA ARG A 53 0.26 5.10 5.16
C ARG A 53 -0.89 4.86 4.21
N GLY A 54 -2.09 4.70 4.75
CA GLY A 54 -3.27 4.57 3.92
C GLY A 54 -4.54 4.34 4.72
N GLU A 55 -5.57 4.06 3.98
CA GLU A 55 -6.87 3.63 4.50
C GLU A 55 -7.03 2.13 4.27
N PHE A 56 -7.85 1.49 5.09
CA PHE A 56 -8.23 0.10 4.88
C PHE A 56 -9.74 -0.10 4.98
N THR A 57 -10.21 -1.05 4.20
CA THR A 57 -11.52 -1.68 4.39
C THR A 57 -11.29 -3.19 4.60
N GLN A 58 -11.72 -3.70 5.75
CA GLN A 58 -11.65 -5.11 6.08
C GLN A 58 -13.05 -5.72 6.05
N THR A 59 -13.23 -6.78 5.28
CA THR A 59 -14.47 -7.56 5.20
C THR A 59 -14.20 -8.98 5.67
N ARG A 60 -14.87 -9.39 6.74
CA ARG A 60 -14.75 -10.74 7.29
C ARG A 60 -16.03 -11.53 7.05
N ASN A 61 -15.90 -12.62 6.32
CA ASN A 61 -16.97 -13.61 6.10
C ASN A 61 -16.77 -14.75 7.09
N MET A 62 -17.78 -15.04 7.88
CA MET A 62 -17.78 -16.14 8.84
C MET A 62 -18.99 -17.02 8.60
N GLU A 63 -18.81 -18.34 8.53
CA GLU A 63 -19.90 -19.28 8.26
C GLU A 63 -21.09 -19.13 9.23
N MET A 64 -20.79 -18.72 10.46
CA MET A 64 -21.83 -18.55 11.49
C MET A 64 -22.68 -17.29 11.33
N PHE A 65 -22.30 -16.33 10.46
CA PHE A 65 -23.03 -15.09 10.22
C PHE A 65 -23.59 -15.03 8.81
N ALA A 66 -24.84 -14.60 8.68
CA ALA A 66 -25.51 -14.46 7.39
C ALA A 66 -24.98 -13.29 6.55
N GLN A 67 -24.28 -12.34 7.17
CA GLN A 67 -23.72 -11.17 6.50
C GLN A 67 -22.26 -10.96 6.94
N PRO A 68 -21.42 -10.46 6.03
CA PRO A 68 -20.05 -10.12 6.36
C PRO A 68 -19.97 -9.01 7.43
N LEU A 69 -18.93 -9.05 8.23
CA LEU A 69 -18.56 -7.96 9.12
C LEU A 69 -17.56 -7.06 8.40
N THR A 70 -17.92 -5.79 8.24
CA THR A 70 -17.05 -4.80 7.61
C THR A 70 -16.52 -3.81 8.63
N SER A 71 -15.24 -3.52 8.58
CA SER A 71 -14.57 -2.48 9.35
C SER A 71 -13.69 -1.61 8.47
N GLN A 72 -13.51 -0.35 8.85
CA GLN A 72 -12.73 0.63 8.09
C GLN A 72 -11.89 1.49 9.04
N GLY A 73 -10.82 2.03 8.50
CA GLY A 73 -9.96 2.92 9.24
C GLY A 73 -8.70 3.31 8.47
N THR A 74 -7.68 3.71 9.22
CA THR A 74 -6.38 4.11 8.69
C THR A 74 -5.29 3.22 9.26
N PHE A 75 -4.20 3.11 8.53
CA PHE A 75 -3.01 2.41 9.01
C PHE A 75 -1.74 3.22 8.70
N LEU A 76 -0.72 2.97 9.50
CA LEU A 76 0.64 3.38 9.26
C LEU A 76 1.55 2.19 9.56
N LEU A 77 2.29 1.77 8.57
CA LEU A 77 3.36 0.81 8.70
C LEU A 77 4.70 1.56 8.66
N ASP A 78 5.52 1.36 9.66
CA ASP A 78 6.92 1.77 9.68
C ASP A 78 7.79 0.53 9.89
N LYS A 79 8.74 0.30 8.99
CA LYS A 79 9.57 -0.91 9.02
C LYS A 79 10.43 -1.06 10.26
N SER A 80 10.75 0.06 10.92
CA SER A 80 11.60 0.06 12.12
C SER A 80 10.81 -0.01 13.41
N ASN A 81 9.56 0.46 13.41
CA ASN A 81 8.74 0.58 14.63
C ASN A 81 7.55 -0.40 14.66
N GLY A 82 6.99 -0.77 13.51
CA GLY A 82 5.89 -1.70 13.41
C GLY A 82 4.63 -1.13 12.74
N LEU A 83 3.46 -1.44 13.25
CA LEU A 83 2.17 -1.11 12.67
C LEU A 83 1.29 -0.32 13.66
N LEU A 84 0.76 0.81 13.20
CA LEU A 84 -0.40 1.49 13.78
C LEU A 84 -1.63 1.13 12.93
N TRP A 85 -2.68 0.65 13.59
CA TRP A 85 -3.94 0.28 12.94
C TRP A 85 -5.08 0.94 13.70
N THR A 86 -5.73 1.92 13.08
CA THR A 86 -6.80 2.71 13.69
C THR A 86 -8.11 2.43 12.97
N GLN A 87 -8.90 1.54 13.53
CA GLN A 87 -10.25 1.28 13.08
C GLN A 87 -11.18 2.39 13.59
N THR A 88 -12.02 2.92 12.72
CA THR A 88 -13.02 3.95 13.05
C THR A 88 -14.44 3.39 13.07
N THR A 89 -14.74 2.45 12.18
CA THR A 89 -16.06 1.83 12.04
C THR A 89 -15.95 0.30 12.08
N PRO A 90 -16.98 -0.41 12.58
CA PRO A 90 -18.19 0.07 13.25
C PRO A 90 -17.93 0.59 14.67
N PHE A 91 -16.83 0.19 15.31
CA PHE A 91 -16.41 0.60 16.65
C PHE A 91 -14.95 1.06 16.63
N PRO A 92 -14.61 2.14 17.34
CA PRO A 92 -13.21 2.59 17.41
C PRO A 92 -12.31 1.55 18.09
N VAL A 93 -11.26 1.14 17.40
CA VAL A 93 -10.21 0.27 17.91
C VAL A 93 -8.85 0.82 17.47
N ASN A 94 -7.95 1.03 18.41
CA ASN A 94 -6.56 1.33 18.11
C ASN A 94 -5.69 0.13 18.47
N LEU A 95 -4.91 -0.31 17.50
CA LEU A 95 -3.94 -1.37 17.68
C LEU A 95 -2.56 -0.82 17.31
N VAL A 96 -1.59 -1.07 18.19
CA VAL A 96 -0.18 -0.78 17.94
C VAL A 96 0.59 -2.08 18.08
N LEU A 97 1.25 -2.48 17.02
CA LEU A 97 2.07 -3.67 16.96
C LEU A 97 3.52 -3.27 16.78
N THR A 98 4.38 -3.71 17.69
CA THR A 98 5.84 -3.62 17.60
C THR A 98 6.43 -5.04 17.58
N ASP A 99 7.74 -5.17 17.51
CA ASP A 99 8.40 -6.49 17.50
C ASP A 99 8.03 -7.38 18.69
N ASN A 100 7.79 -6.79 19.87
CA ASN A 100 7.62 -7.55 21.11
C ASN A 100 6.41 -7.12 21.94
N LYS A 101 5.62 -6.15 21.48
CA LYS A 101 4.43 -5.66 22.18
C LYS A 101 3.28 -5.44 21.19
N LEU A 102 2.09 -5.80 21.64
CA LEU A 102 0.82 -5.51 21.01
C LEU A 102 -0.03 -4.73 22.00
N SER A 103 -0.33 -3.48 21.69
CA SER A 103 -1.28 -2.66 22.44
C SER A 103 -2.61 -2.65 21.69
N GLN A 104 -3.69 -2.89 22.40
CA GLN A 104 -5.04 -2.79 21.88
C GLN A 104 -5.92 -1.96 22.78
N ARG A 105 -6.60 -0.97 22.21
CA ARG A 105 -7.54 -0.10 22.93
C ARG A 105 -8.86 -0.06 22.18
N PHE A 106 -9.94 -0.37 22.90
CA PHE A 106 -11.31 -0.29 22.40
C PHE A 106 -11.96 1.00 22.91
N ALA A 107 -12.41 1.86 22.01
CA ALA A 107 -13.03 3.14 22.33
C ALA A 107 -12.26 3.91 23.43
N ASP A 108 -12.93 4.30 24.50
CA ASP A 108 -12.35 5.07 25.61
C ASP A 108 -11.78 4.19 26.75
N GLN A 109 -11.66 2.88 26.52
CA GLN A 109 -11.12 1.97 27.52
C GLN A 109 -9.59 2.06 27.61
N PRO A 110 -9.00 1.74 28.76
CA PRO A 110 -7.55 1.63 28.88
C PRO A 110 -6.96 0.64 27.87
N ALA A 111 -5.80 0.97 27.32
CA ALA A 111 -5.11 0.07 26.43
C ALA A 111 -4.70 -1.21 27.17
N LYS A 112 -4.91 -2.35 26.53
CA LYS A 112 -4.38 -3.64 26.97
C LYS A 112 -3.11 -3.92 26.19
N ILE A 113 -2.00 -4.03 26.92
CA ILE A 113 -0.70 -4.38 26.34
C ILE A 113 -0.47 -5.88 26.56
N ILE A 114 -0.07 -6.58 25.51
CA ILE A 114 0.30 -8.00 25.51
C ILE A 114 1.73 -8.08 25.00
N THR A 115 2.54 -8.90 25.63
CA THR A 115 3.94 -9.14 25.22
C THR A 115 4.06 -10.48 24.49
N ASP A 116 5.15 -10.67 23.77
CA ASP A 116 5.51 -11.92 23.10
C ASP A 116 5.61 -13.10 24.07
N LYS A 117 6.03 -12.84 25.32
CA LYS A 117 6.10 -13.84 26.39
C LYS A 117 4.72 -14.29 26.88
N GLU A 118 3.74 -13.39 26.87
CA GLU A 118 2.36 -13.68 27.31
C GLU A 118 1.55 -14.38 26.23
N ASN A 119 1.78 -14.05 24.97
CA ASN A 119 1.09 -14.66 23.83
C ASN A 119 2.02 -14.88 22.64
N PRO A 120 2.94 -15.85 22.68
CA PRO A 120 3.88 -16.13 21.60
C PRO A 120 3.20 -16.39 20.26
N MET A 121 1.99 -16.96 20.29
CA MET A 121 1.24 -17.28 19.08
C MET A 121 0.77 -16.03 18.34
N ALA A 122 0.23 -15.03 19.06
CA ALA A 122 -0.17 -13.76 18.45
C ALA A 122 1.03 -13.08 17.77
N PHE A 123 2.21 -13.11 18.41
CA PHE A 123 3.43 -12.51 17.85
C PHE A 123 3.98 -13.32 16.67
N TYR A 124 3.83 -14.62 16.67
CA TYR A 124 4.18 -15.43 15.52
C TYR A 124 3.42 -14.98 14.26
N PHE A 125 2.09 -14.79 14.36
CA PHE A 125 1.27 -14.27 13.27
C PHE A 125 1.65 -12.83 12.89
N SER A 126 1.89 -11.99 13.89
CA SER A 126 2.28 -10.59 13.68
C SER A 126 3.59 -10.47 12.92
N HIS A 127 4.60 -11.27 13.26
CA HIS A 127 5.89 -11.28 12.58
C HIS A 127 5.76 -11.73 11.12
N ILE A 128 4.91 -12.72 10.84
CA ILE A 128 4.63 -13.13 9.46
C ILE A 128 3.97 -11.97 8.69
N PHE A 129 2.98 -11.32 9.30
CA PHE A 129 2.30 -10.17 8.70
C PHE A 129 3.29 -9.04 8.38
N LEU A 130 4.11 -8.64 9.34
CA LEU A 130 5.14 -7.62 9.12
C LEU A 130 6.15 -8.05 8.04
N SER A 131 6.56 -9.31 7.99
CA SER A 131 7.49 -9.82 6.96
C SER A 131 6.93 -9.71 5.54
N VAL A 132 5.59 -9.83 5.39
CA VAL A 132 4.92 -9.60 4.10
C VAL A 132 5.14 -8.16 3.62
N PHE A 133 4.88 -7.18 4.47
CA PHE A 133 5.05 -5.76 4.13
C PHE A 133 6.52 -5.33 4.01
N HIS A 134 7.43 -6.02 4.69
CA HIS A 134 8.87 -5.77 4.54
C HIS A 134 9.46 -6.36 3.26
N GLY A 135 8.68 -7.16 2.51
CA GLY A 135 9.17 -7.89 1.36
C GLY A 135 10.21 -8.96 1.74
N ASP A 136 10.21 -9.47 2.99
CA ASP A 136 11.16 -10.50 3.44
C ASP A 136 10.77 -11.88 2.90
N THR A 137 10.96 -12.05 1.60
CA THR A 137 10.56 -13.27 0.89
C THR A 137 11.30 -14.50 1.38
N GLN A 138 12.51 -14.38 1.95
CA GLN A 138 13.26 -15.50 2.50
C GLN A 138 12.56 -16.06 3.74
N LYS A 139 12.19 -15.22 4.71
CA LYS A 139 11.41 -15.66 5.89
C LYS A 139 10.06 -16.24 5.50
N LEU A 140 9.42 -15.67 4.47
CA LEU A 140 8.16 -16.21 3.96
C LEU A 140 8.37 -17.60 3.33
N GLN A 141 9.44 -17.82 2.57
CA GLN A 141 9.75 -19.11 1.97
C GLN A 141 10.03 -20.21 3.01
N ASP A 142 10.56 -19.87 4.17
CA ASP A 142 10.79 -20.82 5.25
C ASP A 142 9.46 -21.39 5.80
N GLN A 143 8.42 -20.56 5.85
CA GLN A 143 7.14 -20.88 6.47
C GLN A 143 6.06 -21.29 5.46
N PHE A 144 6.17 -20.82 4.20
CA PHE A 144 5.15 -20.97 3.17
C PHE A 144 5.73 -21.51 1.87
N SER A 145 4.90 -22.23 1.13
CA SER A 145 5.10 -22.45 -0.30
C SER A 145 4.55 -21.23 -1.04
N LEU A 146 5.41 -20.58 -1.85
CA LEU A 146 5.08 -19.37 -2.58
C LEU A 146 4.68 -19.71 -4.01
N SER A 147 3.59 -19.10 -4.49
CA SER A 147 3.19 -19.10 -5.90
C SER A 147 3.00 -17.66 -6.35
N PHE A 148 3.80 -17.22 -7.31
CA PHE A 148 3.78 -15.86 -7.83
C PHE A 148 3.24 -15.83 -9.25
N GLN A 149 2.34 -14.88 -9.50
CA GLN A 149 1.82 -14.55 -10.82
C GLN A 149 2.19 -13.10 -11.09
N PRO A 150 3.01 -12.83 -12.12
CA PRO A 150 3.40 -11.48 -12.48
C PRO A 150 2.22 -10.67 -12.99
N ALA A 151 2.34 -9.36 -12.92
CA ALA A 151 1.42 -8.43 -13.53
C ALA A 151 1.36 -8.68 -15.05
N THR A 152 0.17 -8.96 -15.58
CA THR A 152 0.00 -9.12 -17.03
C THR A 152 -0.54 -7.83 -17.62
N VAL A 153 0.17 -7.27 -18.60
CA VAL A 153 -0.31 -6.16 -19.42
C VAL A 153 -1.27 -6.73 -20.45
N GLN A 154 -2.51 -6.99 -20.08
CA GLN A 154 -3.56 -7.31 -21.06
C GLN A 154 -4.71 -6.32 -20.91
N SER A 155 -4.98 -5.67 -22.02
CA SER A 155 -6.03 -4.68 -22.24
C SER A 155 -7.40 -5.27 -21.95
N SER A 156 -8.11 -4.75 -20.98
CA SER A 156 -9.56 -4.67 -20.80
C SER A 156 -10.15 -5.06 -19.44
N ASP A 157 -9.39 -5.57 -18.47
CA ASP A 157 -9.91 -5.85 -17.14
C ASP A 157 -9.31 -4.90 -16.08
N GLU A 158 -10.08 -4.53 -15.07
CA GLU A 158 -9.71 -3.59 -14.00
C GLU A 158 -8.47 -4.03 -13.16
N ASN A 159 -7.97 -5.24 -13.38
CA ASN A 159 -6.76 -5.82 -12.76
C ASN A 159 -5.52 -5.76 -13.67
N THR A 160 -5.52 -4.93 -14.68
CA THR A 160 -4.39 -4.82 -15.61
C THR A 160 -3.20 -4.19 -14.88
N GLY A 161 -2.17 -4.99 -14.65
CA GLY A 161 -0.92 -4.53 -14.02
C GLY A 161 -0.69 -4.98 -12.58
N SER A 162 -1.63 -5.72 -11.95
CA SER A 162 -1.45 -6.22 -10.58
C SER A 162 -0.77 -7.59 -10.53
N TRP A 163 0.24 -7.72 -9.68
CA TRP A 163 0.84 -9.01 -9.33
C TRP A 163 0.02 -9.73 -8.27
N THR A 164 0.16 -11.06 -8.22
CA THR A 164 -0.47 -11.89 -7.18
C THR A 164 0.56 -12.83 -6.56
N LEU A 165 0.67 -12.82 -5.23
CA LEU A 165 1.49 -13.74 -4.46
C LEU A 165 0.60 -14.57 -3.52
N THR A 166 0.57 -15.89 -3.72
CA THR A 166 -0.14 -16.82 -2.85
C THR A 166 0.83 -17.55 -1.94
N LEU A 167 0.55 -17.51 -0.64
CA LEU A 167 1.30 -18.13 0.44
C LEU A 167 0.50 -19.31 0.98
N LYS A 168 0.99 -20.55 0.83
CA LYS A 168 0.40 -21.73 1.45
C LYS A 168 1.25 -22.19 2.63
N PRO A 169 0.72 -22.21 3.87
CA PRO A 169 1.50 -22.62 5.03
C PRO A 169 2.03 -24.04 4.90
N LYS A 170 3.30 -24.27 5.25
CA LYS A 170 3.95 -25.60 5.20
C LYS A 170 3.70 -26.42 6.45
N SER A 171 3.57 -25.78 7.59
CA SER A 171 3.52 -26.45 8.90
C SER A 171 2.69 -25.71 9.93
N ALA A 172 2.45 -26.36 11.06
CA ALA A 172 1.86 -25.72 12.23
C ALA A 172 2.78 -24.60 12.77
N PRO A 173 2.20 -23.54 13.33
CA PRO A 173 0.77 -23.39 13.61
C PRO A 173 -0.07 -22.85 12.44
N MET A 174 0.57 -22.31 11.39
CA MET A 174 -0.11 -21.57 10.32
C MET A 174 -1.09 -22.45 9.52
N ASN A 175 -0.68 -23.68 9.17
CA ASN A 175 -1.55 -24.60 8.43
C ASN A 175 -2.73 -25.16 9.23
N ALA A 176 -2.76 -24.92 10.54
CA ALA A 176 -3.93 -25.25 11.38
C ALA A 176 -4.98 -24.11 11.38
N VAL A 177 -4.62 -22.95 10.88
CA VAL A 177 -5.50 -21.75 10.84
C VAL A 177 -5.83 -21.36 9.41
N PHE A 178 -4.83 -21.25 8.54
CA PHE A 178 -4.99 -20.76 7.18
C PHE A 178 -4.81 -21.85 6.12
N GLU A 179 -5.71 -21.86 5.15
CA GLU A 179 -5.57 -22.61 3.90
C GLU A 179 -4.58 -21.90 2.97
N ALA A 180 -4.77 -20.60 2.82
CA ALA A 180 -3.93 -19.73 1.99
C ALA A 180 -4.02 -18.27 2.44
N ILE A 181 -2.97 -17.51 2.14
CA ILE A 181 -2.93 -16.06 2.20
C ILE A 181 -2.59 -15.57 0.80
N THR A 182 -3.42 -14.71 0.23
CA THR A 182 -3.20 -14.16 -1.11
C THR A 182 -2.98 -12.65 -1.01
N LEU A 183 -1.92 -12.18 -1.62
CA LEU A 183 -1.54 -10.77 -1.70
C LEU A 183 -1.65 -10.32 -3.15
N GLN A 184 -2.15 -9.12 -3.36
CA GLN A 184 -2.26 -8.50 -4.68
C GLN A 184 -1.86 -7.04 -4.59
N GLY A 185 -1.32 -6.50 -5.67
CA GLY A 185 -1.00 -5.07 -5.75
C GLY A 185 -0.23 -4.72 -7.02
N ASN A 186 0.08 -3.42 -7.13
CA ASN A 186 0.83 -2.85 -8.26
C ASN A 186 1.92 -1.96 -7.71
N GLY A 187 2.97 -2.23 -7.23
CA GLY A 187 3.95 -1.45 -6.45
C GLY A 187 3.80 -1.75 -4.97
N ASP A 188 2.70 -1.35 -4.36
CA ASP A 188 2.36 -1.68 -2.97
C ASP A 188 1.44 -2.89 -2.87
N ILE A 189 1.23 -3.35 -1.64
CA ILE A 189 0.17 -4.32 -1.34
C ILE A 189 -1.16 -3.56 -1.25
N GLU A 190 -2.06 -3.83 -2.18
CA GLU A 190 -3.38 -3.20 -2.26
C GLU A 190 -4.49 -4.10 -1.68
N ARG A 191 -4.26 -5.42 -1.65
CA ARG A 191 -5.23 -6.38 -1.16
C ARG A 191 -4.55 -7.57 -0.49
N ILE A 192 -5.12 -7.98 0.63
CA ILE A 192 -4.79 -9.22 1.34
C ILE A 192 -6.08 -10.04 1.49
N GLU A 193 -6.03 -11.31 1.11
CA GLU A 193 -7.09 -12.28 1.38
C GLU A 193 -6.54 -13.41 2.26
N LEU A 194 -7.18 -13.60 3.41
CA LEU A 194 -6.91 -14.69 4.35
C LEU A 194 -8.02 -15.73 4.21
N LYS A 195 -7.68 -16.94 3.81
CA LYS A 195 -8.61 -18.05 3.72
C LYS A 195 -8.35 -19.03 4.85
N GLU A 196 -9.31 -19.18 5.74
CA GLU A 196 -9.18 -20.02 6.93
C GLU A 196 -9.64 -21.46 6.65
N ILE A 197 -9.02 -22.44 7.33
CA ILE A 197 -9.35 -23.86 7.20
C ILE A 197 -10.83 -24.16 7.54
N ARG A 198 -11.43 -23.34 8.39
CA ARG A 198 -12.83 -23.51 8.85
C ARG A 198 -13.88 -22.91 7.91
N GLY A 199 -13.46 -22.43 6.74
CA GLY A 199 -14.37 -21.80 5.77
C GLY A 199 -14.52 -20.30 5.93
N ASP A 200 -14.06 -19.71 7.02
CA ASP A 200 -14.03 -18.26 7.21
C ASP A 200 -13.03 -17.61 6.25
N SER A 201 -13.28 -16.36 5.87
CA SER A 201 -12.34 -15.57 5.09
C SER A 201 -12.32 -14.10 5.53
N THR A 202 -11.16 -13.49 5.37
CA THR A 202 -10.96 -12.05 5.62
C THR A 202 -10.31 -11.44 4.40
N VAL A 203 -10.90 -10.37 3.90
CA VAL A 203 -10.35 -9.54 2.83
C VAL A 203 -10.03 -8.18 3.41
N ILE A 204 -8.82 -7.69 3.17
CA ILE A 204 -8.38 -6.35 3.52
C ILE A 204 -7.99 -5.65 2.23
N GLU A 205 -8.63 -4.54 1.93
CA GLU A 205 -8.34 -3.68 0.80
C GLU A 205 -7.71 -2.40 1.32
N PHE A 206 -6.57 -2.02 0.74
CA PHE A 206 -5.84 -0.81 1.07
C PHE A 206 -6.04 0.23 -0.01
N SER A 207 -6.21 1.47 0.40
CA SER A 207 -6.44 2.61 -0.50
C SER A 207 -5.73 3.85 0.03
N GLN A 208 -5.66 4.90 -0.81
CA GLN A 208 -5.00 6.17 -0.47
C GLN A 208 -3.56 5.96 0.03
N LEU A 209 -2.83 5.00 -0.57
CA LEU A 209 -1.48 4.65 -0.18
C LEU A 209 -0.52 5.83 -0.41
N SER A 210 0.33 6.10 0.57
CA SER A 210 1.32 7.17 0.54
C SER A 210 2.57 6.79 1.32
N HIS A 211 3.72 7.14 0.77
CA HIS A 211 5.03 7.01 1.41
C HIS A 211 5.50 8.33 2.03
N GLN A 212 4.73 9.40 1.82
CA GLN A 212 5.10 10.73 2.29
C GLN A 212 4.32 11.14 3.55
N PRO A 213 4.94 11.83 4.48
CA PRO A 213 6.39 12.09 4.57
C PRO A 213 7.18 10.80 4.87
N GLU A 214 8.44 10.72 4.42
CA GLU A 214 9.32 9.54 4.59
C GLU A 214 9.77 9.31 6.04
N VAL A 215 9.41 10.20 6.94
CA VAL A 215 9.69 10.12 8.38
C VAL A 215 8.41 10.17 9.18
N LEU A 216 8.44 9.58 10.37
CA LEU A 216 7.33 9.70 11.32
C LEU A 216 7.25 11.13 11.86
N SER A 217 6.05 11.65 12.02
CA SER A 217 5.81 12.80 12.88
C SER A 217 6.04 12.45 14.35
N ASP A 218 6.28 13.45 15.19
CA ASP A 218 6.44 13.23 16.64
C ASP A 218 5.21 12.52 17.26
N ALA A 219 4.02 12.85 16.78
CA ALA A 219 2.77 12.23 17.24
C ALA A 219 2.66 10.75 16.82
N GLU A 220 3.10 10.38 15.63
CA GLU A 220 3.13 8.99 15.17
C GLU A 220 4.21 8.19 15.93
N ALA A 221 5.41 8.76 16.07
CA ALA A 221 6.51 8.12 16.81
C ALA A 221 6.15 7.85 18.28
N GLN A 222 5.42 8.76 18.91
CA GLN A 222 4.96 8.60 20.29
C GLN A 222 3.99 7.43 20.45
N GLN A 223 3.18 7.11 19.44
CA GLN A 223 2.22 5.99 19.52
C GLN A 223 2.91 4.63 19.60
N PHE A 224 4.13 4.49 19.09
CA PHE A 224 4.92 3.26 19.20
C PHE A 224 5.60 3.07 20.56
N GLN A 225 5.59 4.09 21.42
CA GLN A 225 6.16 4.02 22.78
C GLN A 225 5.15 3.39 23.75
N LEU A 226 5.16 2.04 23.80
CA LEU A 226 4.24 1.20 24.61
C LEU A 226 4.83 0.85 25.98
#